data_07cb2d9fc93d58cab4f8b5970478c156
#
_entry.id   07cb2d9fc93d58cab4f8b5970478c156
#
_cell.length_a   1.000
_cell.length_b   1.000
_cell.length_c   1.000
_cell.angle_alpha   90.00
_cell.angle_beta   90.00
_cell.angle_gamma   90.00
#
_symmetry.space_group_name_H-M   'P 1'
#
loop_
_entity.id
_entity.type
_entity.pdbx_description
1 polymer ?
#
loop_
_entity_poly.entity_id
_entity_poly.type
_entity_poly.pdbx_seq_one_letter_code
_entity_poly.pdbx_strand_id
1 'polypeptide(L)'
;RSINSDFDSIFSKLDPNLKVSIGEQLPQSKPLSLPSNIMPLPAMKEWPVLGATACGKPLHREMLDETVLAPVDIKADIVFRCVGDSMINARIFDGDAVFIHLQPEVENGQIAVIRIGDEYTLKRVYVFDHYVELRSENPTVKPIILRGPELEPDSFEVVGLAVAFMSAIL
;
A
#
# COMPACT_ATOMS: atom_id res chain seq x y z
N ARG A 1 -33.35 11.72 -21.89
CA ARG A 1 -33.19 12.26 -23.27
C ARG A 1 -31.95 11.62 -23.85
N SER A 2 -32.19 10.86 -24.95
CA SER A 2 -31.27 9.95 -25.60
C SER A 2 -30.20 10.71 -26.39
N ILE A 3 -28.92 10.36 -26.19
CA ILE A 3 -27.74 10.93 -26.88
C ILE A 3 -27.59 10.35 -28.31
N ASN A 4 -28.51 9.49 -28.76
CA ASN A 4 -28.44 8.80 -30.07
C ASN A 4 -28.99 9.59 -31.25
N SER A 5 -29.61 10.77 -31.09
CA SER A 5 -30.21 11.51 -32.20
C SER A 5 -29.24 12.44 -32.95
N ASP A 6 -28.07 12.73 -32.39
CA ASP A 6 -27.13 13.69 -33.02
C ASP A 6 -26.08 12.98 -33.91
N PHE A 7 -25.85 11.70 -33.72
CA PHE A 7 -24.89 10.94 -34.54
C PHE A 7 -25.41 10.70 -35.97
N ASP A 8 -26.69 10.37 -36.13
CA ASP A 8 -27.27 10.10 -37.43
C ASP A 8 -27.36 11.37 -38.33
N SER A 9 -27.43 12.55 -37.71
CA SER A 9 -27.47 13.83 -38.41
C SER A 9 -26.11 14.23 -39.03
N ILE A 10 -25.00 13.72 -38.47
CA ILE A 10 -23.64 14.03 -38.97
C ILE A 10 -23.31 13.13 -40.17
N PHE A 11 -23.73 11.87 -40.13
CA PHE A 11 -23.45 10.92 -41.21
C PHE A 11 -24.30 11.12 -42.46
N SER A 12 -25.48 11.73 -42.36
CA SER A 12 -26.36 12.00 -43.51
C SER A 12 -25.84 13.10 -44.45
N LYS A 13 -24.79 13.82 -44.09
CA LYS A 13 -24.16 14.88 -44.89
C LYS A 13 -22.88 14.47 -45.59
N LEU A 14 -22.45 13.22 -45.46
CA LEU A 14 -21.28 12.71 -46.16
C LEU A 14 -21.67 12.29 -47.59
N ASP A 15 -20.88 12.75 -48.57
CA ASP A 15 -21.01 12.44 -49.98
C ASP A 15 -21.05 10.88 -50.18
N PRO A 16 -22.11 10.32 -50.73
CA PRO A 16 -22.19 8.86 -50.96
C PRO A 16 -21.14 8.31 -51.92
N ASN A 17 -20.37 9.16 -52.60
CA ASN A 17 -19.27 8.79 -53.48
C ASN A 17 -17.87 8.87 -52.81
N LEU A 18 -17.79 9.21 -51.55
CA LEU A 18 -16.52 9.21 -50.84
C LEU A 18 -16.04 7.77 -50.63
N LYS A 19 -15.35 7.20 -51.60
CA LYS A 19 -14.57 5.96 -51.44
C LYS A 19 -13.38 6.26 -50.51
N VAL A 20 -13.56 6.03 -49.24
CA VAL A 20 -12.44 5.95 -48.33
C VAL A 20 -11.68 4.68 -48.68
N SER A 21 -10.57 4.82 -49.39
CA SER A 21 -9.58 3.73 -49.59
C SER A 21 -8.98 3.37 -48.23
N ILE A 22 -9.57 2.40 -47.57
CA ILE A 22 -8.97 1.75 -46.38
C ILE A 22 -7.85 0.87 -46.94
N GLY A 23 -6.73 1.47 -47.30
CA GLY A 23 -5.62 0.79 -47.94
C GLY A 23 -4.27 1.49 -47.76
N GLU A 24 -4.23 2.66 -47.18
CA GLU A 24 -2.95 3.26 -46.78
C GLU A 24 -2.57 2.74 -45.40
N GLN A 25 -1.50 1.95 -45.40
CA GLN A 25 -0.81 1.56 -44.16
C GLN A 25 -0.59 2.81 -43.33
N LEU A 26 -1.21 2.87 -42.14
CA LEU A 26 -0.82 3.83 -41.13
C LEU A 26 0.72 3.84 -41.06
N PRO A 27 1.36 5.01 -41.16
CA PRO A 27 2.82 5.07 -41.04
C PRO A 27 3.18 4.37 -39.74
N GLN A 28 3.97 3.29 -39.84
CA GLN A 28 4.48 2.62 -38.67
C GLN A 28 5.24 3.68 -37.89
N SER A 29 4.64 4.15 -36.79
CA SER A 29 5.29 5.08 -35.91
C SER A 29 6.59 4.41 -35.46
N LYS A 30 7.74 4.94 -35.88
CA LYS A 30 9.01 4.56 -35.28
C LYS A 30 8.81 4.55 -33.78
N PRO A 31 9.20 3.48 -33.06
CA PRO A 31 9.13 3.47 -31.62
C PRO A 31 9.86 4.74 -31.13
N LEU A 32 9.14 5.54 -30.35
CA LEU A 32 9.67 6.77 -29.79
C LEU A 32 10.87 6.37 -28.93
N SER A 33 12.08 6.59 -29.43
CA SER A 33 13.28 6.37 -28.62
C SER A 33 13.31 7.48 -27.57
N LEU A 34 12.98 7.11 -26.33
CA LEU A 34 13.11 8.03 -25.21
C LEU A 34 14.57 8.48 -25.08
N PRO A 35 14.83 9.75 -24.80
CA PRO A 35 16.16 10.22 -24.49
C PRO A 35 16.78 9.36 -23.38
N SER A 36 18.08 9.11 -23.43
CA SER A 36 18.80 8.24 -22.49
C SER A 36 18.74 8.69 -21.02
N ASN A 37 18.28 9.91 -20.76
CA ASN A 37 18.06 10.49 -19.43
C ASN A 37 16.62 10.30 -18.90
N ILE A 38 15.72 9.67 -19.68
CA ILE A 38 14.37 9.33 -19.23
C ILE A 38 14.40 7.86 -18.82
N MET A 39 14.26 7.62 -17.51
CA MET A 39 14.04 6.28 -17.00
C MET A 39 12.58 5.87 -17.26
N PRO A 40 12.32 4.64 -17.72
CA PRO A 40 10.95 4.14 -17.79
C PRO A 40 10.33 4.14 -16.41
N LEU A 41 9.03 4.44 -16.33
CA LEU A 41 8.30 4.30 -15.07
C LEU A 41 8.40 2.84 -14.59
N PRO A 42 8.59 2.61 -13.29
CA PRO A 42 8.59 1.27 -12.74
C PRO A 42 7.24 0.58 -13.04
N ALA A 43 7.27 -0.72 -13.24
CA ALA A 43 6.04 -1.49 -13.31
C ALA A 43 5.27 -1.35 -11.99
N MET A 44 3.96 -1.21 -12.09
CA MET A 44 3.06 -1.01 -10.94
C MET A 44 2.22 -2.26 -10.72
N LYS A 45 1.89 -2.57 -9.48
CA LYS A 45 0.90 -3.59 -9.12
C LYS A 45 0.00 -3.11 -7.99
N GLU A 46 -1.13 -3.78 -7.84
CA GLU A 46 -2.02 -3.61 -6.70
C GLU A 46 -1.51 -4.46 -5.52
N TRP A 47 -1.34 -3.79 -4.38
CA TRP A 47 -0.91 -4.41 -3.14
C TRP A 47 -2.11 -4.56 -2.22
N PRO A 48 -2.34 -5.77 -1.66
CA PRO A 48 -3.46 -5.98 -0.76
C PRO A 48 -3.23 -5.27 0.57
N VAL A 49 -4.29 -4.69 1.13
CA VAL A 49 -4.25 -3.96 2.41
C VAL A 49 -4.70 -4.86 3.55
N LEU A 50 -3.88 -4.96 4.59
CA LEU A 50 -4.26 -5.56 5.86
C LEU A 50 -5.15 -4.57 6.62
N GLY A 51 -6.37 -4.98 6.95
CA GLY A 51 -7.31 -4.15 7.67
C GLY A 51 -6.84 -3.85 9.10
N ALA A 52 -6.80 -2.58 9.46
CA ALA A 52 -6.81 -2.18 10.84
C ALA A 52 -8.26 -2.15 11.28
N THR A 53 -8.75 -3.17 11.99
CA THR A 53 -10.06 -3.06 12.63
C THR A 53 -9.92 -2.26 13.90
N ALA A 54 -10.59 -1.12 13.91
CA ALA A 54 -10.90 -0.44 15.15
C ALA A 54 -11.81 -1.36 15.98
N CYS A 55 -11.40 -1.64 17.22
CA CYS A 55 -12.21 -2.14 18.33
C CYS A 55 -12.99 -3.46 18.14
N GLY A 56 -12.46 -4.56 18.67
CA GLY A 56 -13.27 -5.57 19.34
C GLY A 56 -13.85 -6.69 18.48
N LYS A 57 -13.31 -7.00 17.30
CA LYS A 57 -13.60 -8.26 16.61
C LYS A 57 -12.29 -8.99 16.33
N PRO A 58 -12.22 -10.33 16.59
CA PRO A 58 -11.04 -11.10 16.24
C PRO A 58 -10.82 -10.99 14.74
N LEU A 59 -9.65 -10.47 14.38
CA LEU A 59 -9.23 -10.41 13.00
C LEU A 59 -8.78 -11.81 12.60
N HIS A 60 -9.69 -12.58 12.03
CA HIS A 60 -9.28 -13.44 10.95
C HIS A 60 -8.58 -12.51 9.94
N ARG A 61 -7.40 -12.91 9.43
CA ARG A 61 -6.62 -12.20 8.39
C ARG A 61 -7.51 -11.74 7.21
N GLU A 62 -8.46 -10.88 7.49
CA GLU A 62 -9.34 -10.32 6.48
C GLU A 62 -8.56 -9.19 5.81
N MET A 63 -7.99 -9.56 4.66
CA MET A 63 -7.56 -8.56 3.70
C MET A 63 -8.79 -7.70 3.40
N LEU A 64 -8.66 -6.41 3.52
CA LEU A 64 -9.72 -5.50 3.07
C LEU A 64 -9.89 -5.67 1.56
N ASP A 65 -11.09 -5.43 1.04
CA ASP A 65 -11.33 -5.25 -0.41
C ASP A 65 -10.68 -3.95 -0.93
N GLU A 66 -9.57 -3.55 -0.30
CA GLU A 66 -8.78 -2.36 -0.62
C GLU A 66 -7.41 -2.78 -1.13
N THR A 67 -6.96 -2.13 -2.20
CA THR A 67 -5.61 -2.28 -2.74
C THR A 67 -4.92 -0.93 -2.84
N VAL A 68 -3.59 -0.94 -2.81
CA VAL A 68 -2.75 0.21 -3.06
C VAL A 68 -1.93 -0.02 -4.31
N LEU A 69 -2.05 0.88 -5.30
CA LEU A 69 -1.24 0.83 -6.51
C LEU A 69 0.15 1.40 -6.22
N ALA A 70 1.19 0.56 -6.32
CA ALA A 70 2.57 0.98 -6.06
C ALA A 70 3.57 0.13 -6.88
N PRO A 71 4.86 0.55 -6.97
CA PRO A 71 5.89 -0.17 -7.70
C PRO A 71 6.02 -1.64 -7.30
N VAL A 72 6.28 -2.51 -8.29
CA VAL A 72 6.40 -3.96 -8.08
C VAL A 72 7.71 -4.37 -7.41
N ASP A 73 8.72 -3.53 -7.43
CA ASP A 73 10.07 -3.78 -6.90
C ASP A 73 10.19 -3.57 -5.39
N ILE A 74 9.14 -3.09 -4.74
CA ILE A 74 9.06 -3.04 -3.27
C ILE A 74 9.05 -4.48 -2.74
N LYS A 75 10.03 -4.81 -1.89
CA LYS A 75 10.15 -6.14 -1.28
C LYS A 75 9.19 -6.27 -0.09
N ALA A 76 7.91 -6.35 -0.38
CA ALA A 76 6.84 -6.49 0.60
C ALA A 76 5.85 -7.56 0.16
N ASP A 77 4.94 -7.94 1.04
CA ASP A 77 3.89 -8.93 0.78
C ASP A 77 2.51 -8.29 0.89
N ILE A 78 2.34 -7.36 1.85
CA ILE A 78 1.08 -6.66 2.13
C ILE A 78 1.33 -5.18 2.43
N VAL A 79 0.23 -4.42 2.48
CA VAL A 79 0.21 -3.04 2.95
C VAL A 79 -0.56 -2.96 4.27
N PHE A 80 -0.08 -2.16 5.20
CA PHE A 80 -0.77 -1.78 6.44
C PHE A 80 -1.11 -0.29 6.40
N ARG A 81 -2.38 0.07 6.69
CA ARG A 81 -2.77 1.47 6.85
C ARG A 81 -2.37 1.96 8.22
N CYS A 82 -1.52 2.98 8.28
CA CYS A 82 -1.19 3.63 9.53
C CYS A 82 -2.39 4.42 10.05
N VAL A 83 -2.70 4.28 11.34
CA VAL A 83 -3.77 5.04 12.00
C VAL A 83 -3.18 5.80 13.19
N GLY A 84 -3.49 7.09 13.26
CA GLY A 84 -3.04 7.97 14.32
C GLY A 84 -1.63 8.52 14.12
N ASP A 85 -1.07 9.08 15.18
CA ASP A 85 0.16 9.87 15.18
C ASP A 85 1.35 9.19 15.87
N SER A 86 1.23 7.92 16.20
CA SER A 86 2.24 7.21 16.99
C SER A 86 3.62 7.08 16.30
N MET A 87 3.69 7.31 14.99
CA MET A 87 4.90 7.11 14.17
C MET A 87 5.37 8.38 13.44
N ILE A 88 4.92 9.56 13.86
CA ILE A 88 5.17 10.84 13.18
C ILE A 88 6.65 11.19 13.04
N ASN A 89 7.48 10.85 14.03
CA ASN A 89 8.93 11.12 13.98
C ASN A 89 9.66 10.18 13.02
N ALA A 90 9.05 9.05 12.63
CA ALA A 90 9.48 8.21 11.53
C ALA A 90 8.95 8.70 10.17
N ARG A 91 8.26 9.86 10.14
CA ARG A 91 7.59 10.44 8.97
C ARG A 91 6.47 9.55 8.40
N ILE A 92 5.89 8.72 9.24
CA ILE A 92 4.71 7.90 8.92
C ILE A 92 3.52 8.55 9.61
N PHE A 93 2.56 9.01 8.82
CA PHE A 93 1.41 9.77 9.27
C PHE A 93 0.11 8.95 9.18
N ASP A 94 -0.94 9.51 9.76
CA ASP A 94 -2.28 8.94 9.65
C ASP A 94 -2.70 8.77 8.19
N GLY A 95 -3.21 7.58 7.84
CA GLY A 95 -3.62 7.23 6.47
C GLY A 95 -2.49 6.75 5.55
N ASP A 96 -1.22 6.83 5.96
CA ASP A 96 -0.11 6.34 5.13
C ASP A 96 -0.19 4.84 4.87
N ALA A 97 0.21 4.46 3.65
CA ALA A 97 0.35 3.07 3.25
C ALA A 97 1.76 2.56 3.60
N VAL A 98 1.87 1.67 4.57
CA VAL A 98 3.14 1.07 4.99
C VAL A 98 3.27 -0.33 4.40
N PHE A 99 4.32 -0.57 3.65
CA PHE A 99 4.61 -1.84 2.98
C PHE A 99 5.32 -2.78 3.95
N ILE A 100 4.78 -3.96 4.12
CA ILE A 100 5.20 -4.94 5.14
C ILE A 100 5.71 -6.20 4.45
N HIS A 101 6.92 -6.61 4.81
CA HIS A 101 7.44 -7.93 4.51
C HIS A 101 7.08 -8.88 5.65
N LEU A 102 6.30 -9.92 5.34
CA LEU A 102 5.84 -10.89 6.34
C LEU A 102 7.01 -11.72 6.86
N GLN A 103 7.31 -11.56 8.14
CA GLN A 103 8.34 -12.35 8.82
C GLN A 103 8.08 -12.36 10.34
N PRO A 104 8.37 -13.49 11.04
CA PRO A 104 8.04 -13.63 12.45
C PRO A 104 9.04 -12.96 13.39
N GLU A 105 10.17 -12.48 12.88
CA GLU A 105 11.23 -11.89 13.68
C GLU A 105 11.73 -10.59 13.08
N VAL A 106 12.15 -9.67 13.94
CA VAL A 106 12.78 -8.40 13.56
C VAL A 106 13.96 -8.09 14.46
N GLU A 107 14.89 -7.30 13.97
CA GLU A 107 16.03 -6.85 14.73
C GLU A 107 15.66 -5.66 15.64
N ASN A 108 16.41 -5.49 16.72
CA ASN A 108 16.22 -4.37 17.64
C ASN A 108 16.33 -3.03 16.91
N GLY A 109 15.32 -2.20 17.12
CA GLY A 109 15.22 -0.89 16.50
C GLY A 109 14.51 -0.87 15.14
N GLN A 110 14.12 -2.01 14.58
CA GLN A 110 13.31 -2.05 13.37
C GLN A 110 11.85 -1.67 13.64
N ILE A 111 11.19 -1.12 12.63
CA ILE A 111 9.75 -0.80 12.67
C ILE A 111 9.01 -2.00 12.10
N ALA A 112 8.00 -2.48 12.84
CA ALA A 112 7.24 -3.65 12.47
C ALA A 112 5.75 -3.48 12.79
N VAL A 113 4.91 -4.24 12.08
CA VAL A 113 3.52 -4.45 12.47
C VAL A 113 3.51 -5.58 13.49
N ILE A 114 2.91 -5.29 14.63
CA ILE A 114 2.78 -6.19 15.78
C ILE A 114 1.31 -6.42 16.03
N ARG A 115 0.94 -7.67 16.30
CA ARG A 115 -0.36 -8.03 16.87
C ARG A 115 -0.23 -8.16 18.40
N ILE A 116 -1.12 -7.50 19.13
CA ILE A 116 -1.26 -7.61 20.59
C ILE A 116 -2.73 -7.95 20.85
N GLY A 117 -3.00 -9.17 21.31
CA GLY A 117 -4.36 -9.68 21.37
C GLY A 117 -5.01 -9.64 19.99
N ASP A 118 -6.07 -8.88 19.86
CA ASP A 118 -6.82 -8.73 18.61
C ASP A 118 -6.47 -7.43 17.83
N GLU A 119 -5.49 -6.66 18.31
CA GLU A 119 -5.15 -5.37 17.72
C GLU A 119 -3.82 -5.42 16.96
N TYR A 120 -3.76 -4.72 15.83
CA TYR A 120 -2.53 -4.51 15.06
C TYR A 120 -2.01 -3.10 15.29
N THR A 121 -0.70 -2.98 15.49
CA THR A 121 -0.04 -1.70 15.71
C THR A 121 1.32 -1.64 15.02
N LEU A 122 1.70 -0.45 14.55
CA LEU A 122 3.03 -0.19 14.00
C LEU A 122 3.90 0.43 15.10
N LYS A 123 5.02 -0.22 15.42
CA LYS A 123 5.93 0.22 16.47
C LYS A 123 7.39 -0.09 16.11
N ARG A 124 8.30 0.61 16.77
CA ARG A 124 9.71 0.22 16.79
C ARG A 124 9.92 -0.82 17.88
N VAL A 125 10.48 -1.96 17.53
CA VAL A 125 10.60 -3.14 18.39
C VAL A 125 11.98 -3.20 19.03
N TYR A 126 12.01 -3.47 20.34
CA TYR A 126 13.24 -3.78 21.08
C TYR A 126 13.00 -5.04 21.92
N VAL A 127 13.79 -6.06 21.68
CA VAL A 127 13.75 -7.34 22.41
C VAL A 127 14.87 -7.37 23.43
N PHE A 128 14.52 -7.67 24.68
CA PHE A 128 15.42 -7.85 25.80
C PHE A 128 15.22 -9.24 26.42
N ASP A 129 16.12 -9.67 27.29
CA ASP A 129 16.12 -11.03 27.87
C ASP A 129 14.78 -11.45 28.52
N HIS A 130 14.04 -10.50 29.09
CA HIS A 130 12.83 -10.78 29.87
C HIS A 130 11.61 -9.95 29.49
N TYR A 131 11.72 -9.11 28.45
CA TYR A 131 10.60 -8.29 27.98
C TYR A 131 10.81 -7.81 26.55
N VAL A 132 9.72 -7.43 25.91
CA VAL A 132 9.72 -6.71 24.64
C VAL A 132 9.20 -5.30 24.88
N GLU A 133 9.91 -4.31 24.36
CA GLU A 133 9.50 -2.92 24.38
C GLU A 133 9.09 -2.48 22.97
N LEU A 134 7.88 -1.98 22.84
CA LEU A 134 7.33 -1.43 21.61
C LEU A 134 7.26 0.08 21.75
N ARG A 135 8.14 0.78 21.04
CA ARG A 135 8.24 2.24 21.09
C ARG A 135 7.47 2.88 19.94
N SER A 136 6.73 3.91 20.28
CA SER A 136 6.19 4.84 19.30
C SER A 136 7.29 5.81 18.85
N GLU A 137 7.27 6.23 17.62
CA GLU A 137 8.02 7.36 17.09
C GLU A 137 7.25 8.68 17.33
N ASN A 138 6.79 8.85 18.56
CA ASN A 138 6.11 10.04 19.06
C ASN A 138 6.37 10.12 20.57
N PRO A 139 7.10 11.15 21.08
CA PRO A 139 7.48 11.24 22.48
C PRO A 139 6.31 11.44 23.44
N THR A 140 5.13 11.81 22.93
CA THR A 140 3.91 11.94 23.73
C THR A 140 3.24 10.60 24.03
N VAL A 141 3.61 9.55 23.29
CA VAL A 141 3.05 8.20 23.42
C VAL A 141 4.03 7.34 24.22
N LYS A 142 3.55 6.80 25.33
CA LYS A 142 4.34 5.91 26.18
C LYS A 142 4.64 4.59 25.46
N PRO A 143 5.84 4.00 25.67
CA PRO A 143 6.13 2.66 25.16
C PRO A 143 5.26 1.61 25.83
N ILE A 144 4.94 0.54 25.07
CA ILE A 144 4.29 -0.66 25.56
C ILE A 144 5.38 -1.65 25.95
N ILE A 145 5.32 -2.18 27.17
CA ILE A 145 6.28 -3.18 27.67
C ILE A 145 5.52 -4.47 27.94
N LEU A 146 5.86 -5.51 27.21
CA LEU A 146 5.25 -6.84 27.30
C LEU A 146 6.19 -7.79 28.04
N ARG A 147 5.65 -8.60 28.98
CA ARG A 147 6.39 -9.52 29.83
C ARG A 147 5.65 -10.82 30.07
N GLY A 148 6.39 -11.92 30.23
CA GLY A 148 5.82 -13.20 30.63
C GLY A 148 4.67 -13.64 29.74
N PRO A 149 3.46 -13.87 30.29
CA PRO A 149 2.32 -14.37 29.53
C PRO A 149 1.87 -13.46 28.38
N GLU A 150 2.20 -12.17 28.42
CA GLU A 150 1.88 -11.21 27.34
C GLU A 150 2.70 -11.48 26.07
N LEU A 151 3.76 -12.30 26.16
CA LEU A 151 4.64 -12.68 25.05
C LEU A 151 4.27 -14.05 24.46
N GLU A 152 3.23 -14.70 24.97
CA GLU A 152 2.75 -15.95 24.39
C GLU A 152 2.16 -15.72 22.98
N PRO A 153 2.27 -16.71 22.05
CA PRO A 153 1.85 -16.54 20.66
C PRO A 153 0.40 -16.11 20.47
N ASP A 154 -0.48 -16.45 21.40
CA ASP A 154 -1.89 -16.04 21.38
C ASP A 154 -2.07 -14.55 21.72
N SER A 155 -1.12 -13.97 22.47
CA SER A 155 -1.20 -12.59 22.96
C SER A 155 -0.32 -11.62 22.16
N PHE A 156 0.80 -12.10 21.59
CA PHE A 156 1.78 -11.27 20.87
C PHE A 156 2.32 -11.99 19.64
N GLU A 157 2.42 -11.25 18.54
CA GLU A 157 3.03 -11.76 17.31
C GLU A 157 3.67 -10.62 16.52
N VAL A 158 4.87 -10.87 15.99
CA VAL A 158 5.46 -10.02 14.95
C VAL A 158 4.84 -10.46 13.62
N VAL A 159 4.06 -9.57 13.00
CA VAL A 159 3.43 -9.84 11.69
C VAL A 159 4.42 -9.66 10.55
N GLY A 160 5.23 -8.61 10.63
CA GLY A 160 6.24 -8.36 9.62
C GLY A 160 6.95 -7.02 9.75
N LEU A 161 8.04 -6.91 9.00
CA LEU A 161 8.92 -5.75 8.94
C LEU A 161 8.36 -4.68 8.01
N ALA A 162 8.35 -3.43 8.45
CA ALA A 162 8.07 -2.28 7.59
C ALA A 162 9.29 -1.98 6.71
N VAL A 163 9.13 -2.08 5.39
CA VAL A 163 10.23 -1.92 4.41
C VAL A 163 10.15 -0.62 3.61
N ALA A 164 8.97 -0.06 3.47
CA ALA A 164 8.73 1.22 2.80
C ALA A 164 7.40 1.82 3.28
N PHE A 165 7.18 3.09 2.97
CA PHE A 165 5.86 3.71 3.13
C PHE A 165 5.60 4.69 2.00
N MET A 166 4.33 4.99 1.76
CA MET A 166 3.87 5.96 0.78
C MET A 166 2.80 6.84 1.43
N SER A 167 3.03 8.16 1.36
CA SER A 167 2.13 9.19 1.86
C SER A 167 1.39 9.85 0.70
N ALA A 168 0.11 10.13 0.88
CA ALA A 168 -0.63 11.00 -0.03
C ALA A 168 -0.36 12.46 0.34
N ILE A 169 -0.15 13.31 -0.67
CA ILE A 169 -0.18 14.76 -0.49
C ILE A 169 -1.64 15.17 -0.59
N LEU A 170 -2.21 15.63 0.51
CA LEU A 170 -3.58 16.13 0.59
C LEU A 170 -3.62 17.64 0.36
#